data_8282c43ad2c0c0b165eb9cb589d5b8c3
#
_entry.id   8282c43ad2c0c0b165eb9cb589d5b8c3
#
_cell.length_a   1.000
_cell.length_b   1.000
_cell.length_c   1.000
_cell.angle_alpha   90.00
_cell.angle_beta   90.00
_cell.angle_gamma   90.00
#
_symmetry.space_group_name_H-M   'P 1'
#
loop_
_entity.id
_entity.type
_entity.pdbx_description
1 polymer ?
#
loop_
_entity_poly.entity_id
_entity_poly.type
_entity_poly.pdbx_seq_one_letter_code
_entity_poly.pdbx_strand_id
1 'polypeptide(L)'
;CRNWGWVRQQGRDHRELPLMVESTRLWQAMDARVGSATGFVQCGVIYLEETEQDLAARETWLENARPYGVDSRVVSSGEANELLPGSTKGWAGALYTRSDGRAEPAMAAPAMARAAQTRGAIILENTAVRGIETTAGAVSTVITEKGSLNCSSAVLAGGVWSSLFCRNLDLTLPQLSVISSVLRTRPMPDGPELSASGPGFSFRKRMDGGYSIAESRGPTIAEIVPNSFRFGKIFLPLAWLARQHLRPRLSSRFLDEWRQPGRWPLDGISPFEMTRTLDPEPPPGVLDRVRKSLAATFPFFDQLKIAASWAGLIDATPDAIPVISAVDTLPGLFLATGFSGHGFGIGPAAGQLAADLVTGNTPLIDPAPFRFSRFSDGTPIRPVVAP
;
A
#
# COMPACT_ATOMS: atom_id res chain seq x y z
N CYS A 1 -9.70 -7.30 -4.01
CA CYS A 1 -8.63 -6.50 -3.40
C CYS A 1 -8.00 -7.27 -2.25
N ARG A 2 -6.65 -7.30 -2.19
CA ARG A 2 -5.89 -7.99 -1.12
C ARG A 2 -5.53 -7.09 0.05
N ASN A 3 -5.83 -5.80 -0.04
CA ASN A 3 -5.62 -4.85 1.04
C ASN A 3 -6.52 -5.19 2.24
N TRP A 4 -6.07 -4.88 3.42
CA TRP A 4 -6.78 -5.19 4.66
C TRP A 4 -7.57 -4.01 5.26
N GLY A 5 -7.48 -2.81 4.64
CA GLY A 5 -8.45 -1.73 4.83
C GLY A 5 -8.12 -0.68 5.90
N TRP A 6 -6.85 -0.45 6.21
CA TRP A 6 -6.47 0.67 7.06
C TRP A 6 -6.43 1.99 6.28
N VAL A 7 -6.98 3.03 6.90
CA VAL A 7 -6.89 4.42 6.46
C VAL A 7 -6.21 5.18 7.61
N ARG A 8 -4.92 5.46 7.48
CA ARG A 8 -4.14 6.00 8.60
C ARG A 8 -3.06 6.98 8.16
N GLN A 9 -2.90 8.05 8.92
CA GLN A 9 -1.81 9.03 8.85
C GLN A 9 -0.63 8.58 9.72
N GLN A 10 -0.95 7.95 10.83
CA GLN A 10 0.00 7.51 11.84
C GLN A 10 1.14 6.68 11.27
N GLY A 11 2.39 7.02 11.62
CA GLY A 11 3.58 6.28 11.19
C GLY A 11 3.89 6.38 9.69
N ARG A 12 3.44 7.41 9.00
CA ARG A 12 3.80 7.67 7.60
C ARG A 12 5.11 8.44 7.51
N ASP A 13 5.81 8.25 6.40
CA ASP A 13 6.92 9.12 6.04
C ASP A 13 6.41 10.58 5.93
N HIS A 14 7.17 11.53 6.44
CA HIS A 14 6.80 12.95 6.41
C HIS A 14 6.55 13.48 4.99
N ARG A 15 7.19 12.91 3.98
CA ARG A 15 6.97 13.24 2.57
C ARG A 15 5.59 12.80 2.06
N GLU A 16 5.02 11.74 2.65
CA GLU A 16 3.67 11.24 2.32
C GLU A 16 2.57 11.91 3.14
N LEU A 17 2.90 12.54 4.27
CA LEU A 17 1.90 13.09 5.18
C LEU A 17 0.94 14.09 4.51
N PRO A 18 1.40 15.06 3.69
CA PRO A 18 0.47 15.97 2.99
C PRO A 18 -0.56 15.21 2.16
N LEU A 19 -0.12 14.19 1.43
CA LEU A 19 -0.99 13.36 0.61
C LEU A 19 -1.94 12.51 1.47
N MET A 20 -1.47 11.99 2.61
CA MET A 20 -2.31 11.16 3.49
C MET A 20 -3.34 11.99 4.26
N VAL A 21 -2.98 13.19 4.73
CA VAL A 21 -3.91 14.12 5.40
C VAL A 21 -5.06 14.47 4.46
N GLU A 22 -4.75 14.85 3.23
CA GLU A 22 -5.78 15.11 2.22
C GLU A 22 -6.60 13.86 1.88
N SER A 23 -5.95 12.70 1.82
CA SER A 23 -6.66 11.44 1.60
C SER A 23 -7.64 11.12 2.71
N THR A 24 -7.30 11.40 3.97
CA THR A 24 -8.20 11.22 5.11
C THR A 24 -9.42 12.12 4.99
N ARG A 25 -9.24 13.40 4.60
CA ARG A 25 -10.35 14.31 4.30
C ARG A 25 -11.25 13.78 3.18
N LEU A 26 -10.66 13.23 2.13
CA LEU A 26 -11.41 12.62 1.03
C LEU A 26 -12.17 11.35 1.48
N TRP A 27 -11.59 10.52 2.35
CA TRP A 27 -12.26 9.34 2.90
C TRP A 27 -13.49 9.70 3.74
N GLN A 28 -13.41 10.75 4.56
CA GLN A 28 -14.54 11.24 5.36
C GLN A 28 -15.75 11.64 4.51
N ALA A 29 -15.50 12.16 3.31
CA ALA A 29 -16.56 12.56 2.37
C ALA A 29 -16.86 11.50 1.29
N MET A 30 -16.20 10.33 1.32
CA MET A 30 -16.19 9.42 0.17
C MET A 30 -17.56 8.83 -0.13
N ASP A 31 -18.31 8.40 0.86
CA ASP A 31 -19.64 7.80 0.66
C ASP A 31 -20.58 8.76 -0.07
N ALA A 32 -20.60 10.03 0.34
CA ALA A 32 -21.36 11.06 -0.34
C ALA A 32 -20.84 11.34 -1.76
N ARG A 33 -19.51 11.36 -1.95
CA ARG A 33 -18.86 11.63 -3.23
C ARG A 33 -19.14 10.55 -4.27
N VAL A 34 -19.18 9.28 -3.86
CA VAL A 34 -19.43 8.14 -4.76
C VAL A 34 -20.87 7.67 -4.79
N GLY A 35 -21.74 8.22 -3.90
CA GLY A 35 -23.14 7.85 -3.81
C GLY A 35 -23.38 6.40 -3.34
N SER A 36 -22.43 5.84 -2.59
CA SER A 36 -22.48 4.45 -2.12
C SER A 36 -21.56 4.25 -0.93
N ALA A 37 -21.91 3.32 -0.03
CA ALA A 37 -21.08 3.00 1.12
C ALA A 37 -19.72 2.43 0.69
N THR A 38 -18.65 2.97 1.27
CA THR A 38 -17.27 2.47 1.12
C THR A 38 -16.83 1.64 2.32
N GLY A 39 -17.66 1.62 3.36
CA GLY A 39 -17.33 1.02 4.64
C GLY A 39 -16.29 1.83 5.43
N PHE A 40 -16.13 3.11 5.13
CA PHE A 40 -15.25 3.98 5.90
C PHE A 40 -15.85 4.27 7.28
N VAL A 41 -15.01 4.09 8.31
CA VAL A 41 -15.32 4.43 9.70
C VAL A 41 -14.10 5.10 10.31
N GLN A 42 -14.26 6.32 10.77
CA GLN A 42 -13.26 6.97 11.61
C GLN A 42 -13.35 6.36 13.00
N CYS A 43 -12.48 5.40 13.29
CA CYS A 43 -12.50 4.66 14.55
C CYS A 43 -11.25 4.92 15.42
N GLY A 44 -10.31 5.70 14.92
CA GLY A 44 -8.99 5.85 15.50
C GLY A 44 -8.05 4.69 15.21
N VAL A 45 -6.76 4.96 15.33
CA VAL A 45 -5.68 3.96 15.27
C VAL A 45 -4.76 4.16 16.45
N ILE A 46 -4.39 3.06 17.11
CA ILE A 46 -3.44 3.06 18.24
C ILE A 46 -2.25 2.12 17.95
N TYR A 47 -1.04 2.60 18.22
CA TYR A 47 0.19 1.81 18.19
C TYR A 47 0.70 1.64 19.61
N LEU A 48 0.62 0.41 20.11
CA LEU A 48 1.02 0.03 21.47
C LEU A 48 2.51 -0.22 21.52
N GLU A 49 3.17 0.35 22.54
CA GLU A 49 4.63 0.26 22.71
C GLU A 49 4.96 -0.45 24.02
N GLU A 50 5.82 -1.48 23.94
CA GLU A 50 6.24 -2.26 25.12
C GLU A 50 7.38 -1.59 25.89
N THR A 51 8.18 -0.73 25.22
CA THR A 51 9.36 -0.10 25.82
C THR A 51 9.33 1.42 25.69
N GLU A 52 9.99 2.11 26.63
CA GLU A 52 10.19 3.56 26.58
C GLU A 52 11.00 3.98 25.33
N GLN A 53 11.91 3.12 24.85
CA GLN A 53 12.68 3.39 23.64
C GLN A 53 11.78 3.43 22.40
N ASP A 54 10.83 2.49 22.29
CA ASP A 54 9.86 2.48 21.18
C ASP A 54 8.94 3.70 21.27
N LEU A 55 8.52 4.06 22.49
CA LEU A 55 7.67 5.24 22.71
C LEU A 55 8.40 6.53 22.31
N ALA A 56 9.68 6.69 22.68
CA ALA A 56 10.50 7.83 22.28
C ALA A 56 10.65 7.94 20.75
N ALA A 57 10.70 6.80 20.02
CA ALA A 57 10.69 6.80 18.58
C ALA A 57 9.36 7.34 18.01
N ARG A 58 8.22 7.09 18.69
CA ARG A 58 6.92 7.67 18.33
C ARG A 58 6.85 9.17 18.60
N GLU A 59 7.45 9.64 19.68
CA GLU A 59 7.57 11.07 20.00
C GLU A 59 8.37 11.79 18.91
N THR A 60 9.51 11.24 18.52
CA THR A 60 10.34 11.77 17.42
C THR A 60 9.57 11.83 16.11
N TRP A 61 8.80 10.77 15.78
CA TRP A 61 7.94 10.81 14.60
C TRP A 61 6.87 11.90 14.70
N LEU A 62 6.23 12.05 15.87
CA LEU A 62 5.18 13.03 16.11
C LEU A 62 5.69 14.47 15.94
N GLU A 63 6.90 14.78 16.42
CA GLU A 63 7.53 16.10 16.23
C GLU A 63 7.64 16.44 14.75
N ASN A 64 8.07 15.49 13.91
CA ASN A 64 8.17 15.66 12.46
C ASN A 64 6.79 15.70 11.77
N ALA A 65 5.76 15.14 12.36
CA ALA A 65 4.41 15.08 11.79
C ALA A 65 3.52 16.30 12.15
N ARG A 66 3.79 16.95 13.29
CA ARG A 66 3.03 18.14 13.76
C ARG A 66 2.82 19.22 12.70
N PRO A 67 3.83 19.62 11.89
CA PRO A 67 3.65 20.65 10.87
C PRO A 67 2.57 20.34 9.83
N TYR A 68 2.19 19.09 9.67
CA TYR A 68 1.19 18.64 8.70
C TYR A 68 -0.23 18.57 9.27
N GLY A 69 -0.44 19.01 10.54
CA GLY A 69 -1.77 19.10 11.14
C GLY A 69 -2.38 17.75 11.52
N VAL A 70 -1.54 16.72 11.72
CA VAL A 70 -2.03 15.42 12.24
C VAL A 70 -2.47 15.56 13.70
N ASP A 71 -3.57 14.91 14.08
CA ASP A 71 -4.10 14.89 15.45
C ASP A 71 -3.55 13.74 16.31
N SER A 72 -2.39 13.22 15.91
CA SER A 72 -1.69 12.15 16.65
C SER A 72 -1.14 12.69 17.98
N ARG A 73 -1.19 11.85 19.00
CA ARG A 73 -0.62 12.16 20.31
C ARG A 73 -0.05 10.90 20.97
N VAL A 74 0.99 11.07 21.73
CA VAL A 74 1.45 10.02 22.64
C VAL A 74 0.53 9.98 23.85
N VAL A 75 0.18 8.78 24.28
CA VAL A 75 -0.69 8.51 25.42
C VAL A 75 0.02 7.63 26.42
N SER A 76 -0.29 7.84 27.69
CA SER A 76 0.26 7.04 28.80
C SER A 76 -0.23 5.59 28.76
N SER A 77 0.42 4.73 29.54
CA SER A 77 -0.01 3.35 29.77
C SER A 77 -1.47 3.26 30.23
N GLY A 78 -1.87 4.11 31.20
CA GLY A 78 -3.24 4.15 31.71
C GLY A 78 -4.24 4.49 30.62
N GLU A 79 -3.99 5.56 29.88
CA GLU A 79 -4.87 5.99 28.79
C GLU A 79 -4.91 4.97 27.63
N ALA A 80 -3.80 4.32 27.31
CA ALA A 80 -3.75 3.26 26.30
C ALA A 80 -4.68 2.09 26.70
N ASN A 81 -4.70 1.72 27.98
CA ASN A 81 -5.59 0.68 28.52
C ASN A 81 -7.08 1.11 28.56
N GLU A 82 -7.35 2.40 28.74
CA GLU A 82 -8.72 2.94 28.64
C GLU A 82 -9.22 2.92 27.19
N LEU A 83 -8.37 3.32 26.24
CA LEU A 83 -8.70 3.33 24.81
C LEU A 83 -8.85 1.93 24.21
N LEU A 84 -8.04 0.98 24.69
CA LEU A 84 -8.04 -0.41 24.22
C LEU A 84 -7.93 -1.36 25.41
N PRO A 85 -9.04 -1.63 26.10
CA PRO A 85 -9.06 -2.48 27.29
C PRO A 85 -8.86 -3.97 26.96
N GLY A 86 -8.51 -4.73 27.99
CA GLY A 86 -8.42 -6.19 27.92
C GLY A 86 -7.06 -6.73 27.54
N SER A 87 -6.01 -5.90 27.50
CA SER A 87 -4.63 -6.37 27.38
C SER A 87 -4.17 -7.05 28.66
N THR A 88 -3.49 -8.19 28.49
CA THR A 88 -2.77 -8.87 29.58
C THR A 88 -1.36 -8.34 29.78
N LYS A 89 -0.88 -7.51 28.86
CA LYS A 89 0.44 -6.89 28.88
C LYS A 89 0.39 -5.48 29.42
N GLY A 90 1.43 -5.07 30.14
CA GLY A 90 1.72 -3.67 30.41
C GLY A 90 2.32 -2.99 29.18
N TRP A 91 1.92 -1.76 28.92
CA TRP A 91 2.46 -0.92 27.86
C TRP A 91 3.27 0.24 28.46
N ALA A 92 4.37 0.62 27.86
CA ALA A 92 5.05 1.88 28.20
C ALA A 92 4.15 3.09 27.85
N GLY A 93 3.40 2.96 26.76
CA GLY A 93 2.44 3.93 26.27
C GLY A 93 1.99 3.56 24.85
N ALA A 94 1.42 4.52 24.16
CA ALA A 94 1.01 4.32 22.78
C ALA A 94 1.04 5.63 21.96
N LEU A 95 1.09 5.51 20.65
CA LEU A 95 0.75 6.60 19.74
C LEU A 95 -0.70 6.42 19.30
N TYR A 96 -1.54 7.42 19.48
CA TYR A 96 -2.95 7.41 19.13
C TYR A 96 -3.28 8.54 18.15
N THR A 97 -4.03 8.21 17.10
CA THR A 97 -4.53 9.16 16.10
C THR A 97 -6.04 8.99 15.96
N ARG A 98 -6.79 9.99 16.42
CA ARG A 98 -8.26 9.93 16.45
C ARG A 98 -8.89 10.01 15.07
N SER A 99 -8.31 10.79 14.15
CA SER A 99 -8.84 10.99 12.80
C SER A 99 -8.60 9.81 11.86
N ASP A 100 -7.71 8.89 12.23
CA ASP A 100 -7.46 7.66 11.48
C ASP A 100 -8.65 6.71 11.54
N GLY A 101 -8.72 5.79 10.59
CA GLY A 101 -9.85 4.87 10.50
C GLY A 101 -9.58 3.62 9.66
N ARG A 102 -10.66 3.05 9.24
CA ARG A 102 -10.70 1.85 8.40
C ARG A 102 -11.74 2.00 7.29
N ALA A 103 -11.61 1.24 6.23
CA ALA A 103 -12.66 1.10 5.22
C ALA A 103 -12.69 -0.36 4.72
N GLU A 104 -13.74 -0.72 3.96
CA GLU A 104 -13.86 -2.06 3.38
C GLU A 104 -13.33 -2.07 1.94
N PRO A 105 -12.15 -2.69 1.67
CA PRO A 105 -11.58 -2.68 0.33
C PRO A 105 -12.49 -3.31 -0.73
N ALA A 106 -13.28 -4.31 -0.35
CA ALA A 106 -14.24 -4.96 -1.24
C ALA A 106 -15.47 -4.11 -1.56
N MET A 107 -15.70 -3.04 -0.80
CA MET A 107 -16.80 -2.07 -1.05
C MET A 107 -16.25 -0.80 -1.71
N ALA A 108 -15.17 -0.24 -1.18
CA ALA A 108 -14.64 1.06 -1.58
C ALA A 108 -14.19 1.10 -3.04
N ALA A 109 -13.34 0.17 -3.47
CA ALA A 109 -12.85 0.16 -4.86
C ALA A 109 -13.98 -0.02 -5.88
N PRO A 110 -14.92 -0.97 -5.75
CA PRO A 110 -16.07 -1.07 -6.63
C PRO A 110 -17.01 0.14 -6.58
N ALA A 111 -17.20 0.77 -5.42
CA ALA A 111 -18.02 1.98 -5.31
C ALA A 111 -17.41 3.15 -6.09
N MET A 112 -16.11 3.38 -5.94
CA MET A 112 -15.37 4.39 -6.71
C MET A 112 -15.43 4.10 -8.23
N ALA A 113 -15.27 2.83 -8.62
CA ALA A 113 -15.35 2.42 -10.03
C ALA A 113 -16.75 2.70 -10.62
N ARG A 114 -17.82 2.31 -9.94
CA ARG A 114 -19.19 2.61 -10.37
C ARG A 114 -19.46 4.12 -10.46
N ALA A 115 -18.98 4.88 -9.48
CA ALA A 115 -19.11 6.33 -9.52
C ALA A 115 -18.33 6.98 -10.66
N ALA A 116 -17.20 6.44 -11.06
CA ALA A 116 -16.48 6.87 -12.24
C ALA A 116 -17.27 6.53 -13.52
N GLN A 117 -17.83 5.32 -13.62
CA GLN A 117 -18.68 4.91 -14.76
C GLN A 117 -19.89 5.81 -14.92
N THR A 118 -20.59 6.18 -13.84
CA THR A 118 -21.74 7.12 -13.92
C THR A 118 -21.33 8.52 -14.38
N ARG A 119 -20.03 8.84 -14.33
CA ARG A 119 -19.44 10.08 -14.87
C ARG A 119 -18.81 9.93 -16.24
N GLY A 120 -19.04 8.80 -16.90
CA GLY A 120 -18.60 8.55 -18.27
C GLY A 120 -17.27 7.78 -18.40
N ALA A 121 -16.65 7.35 -17.32
CA ALA A 121 -15.47 6.48 -17.42
C ALA A 121 -15.87 5.09 -17.94
N ILE A 122 -15.05 4.55 -18.84
CA ILE A 122 -15.21 3.18 -19.35
C ILE A 122 -14.24 2.26 -18.62
N ILE A 123 -14.76 1.21 -18.02
CA ILE A 123 -13.94 0.17 -17.35
C ILE A 123 -13.99 -1.10 -18.20
N LEU A 124 -12.83 -1.49 -18.73
CA LEU A 124 -12.66 -2.69 -19.51
C LEU A 124 -12.08 -3.81 -18.63
N GLU A 125 -12.94 -4.68 -18.14
CA GLU A 125 -12.52 -5.86 -17.37
C GLU A 125 -11.97 -6.95 -18.33
N ASN A 126 -11.14 -7.83 -17.76
CA ASN A 126 -10.52 -8.93 -18.49
C ASN A 126 -9.85 -8.45 -19.78
N THR A 127 -9.13 -7.33 -19.69
CA THR A 127 -8.47 -6.69 -20.82
C THR A 127 -7.05 -6.33 -20.43
N ALA A 128 -6.09 -7.14 -20.85
CA ALA A 128 -4.68 -6.88 -20.60
C ALA A 128 -4.17 -5.78 -21.54
N VAL A 129 -3.40 -4.85 -20.99
CA VAL A 129 -2.67 -3.85 -21.77
C VAL A 129 -1.32 -4.45 -22.16
N ARG A 130 -1.03 -4.53 -23.44
CA ARG A 130 0.23 -5.05 -23.99
C ARG A 130 1.34 -4.01 -23.97
N GLY A 131 1.00 -2.76 -24.23
CA GLY A 131 1.98 -1.67 -24.26
C GLY A 131 1.39 -0.37 -24.80
N ILE A 132 2.29 0.51 -25.21
CA ILE A 132 1.97 1.85 -25.69
C ILE A 132 2.69 2.08 -27.02
N GLU A 133 2.00 2.64 -27.99
CA GLU A 133 2.60 3.22 -29.19
C GLU A 133 2.77 4.73 -29.06
N THR A 134 3.75 5.25 -29.77
CA THR A 134 4.09 6.68 -29.75
C THR A 134 4.05 7.27 -31.16
N THR A 135 3.65 8.53 -31.24
CA THR A 135 3.76 9.34 -32.45
C THR A 135 4.56 10.59 -32.07
N ALA A 136 5.57 10.92 -32.89
CA ALA A 136 6.50 12.03 -32.61
C ALA A 136 7.10 11.99 -31.17
N GLY A 137 7.34 10.79 -30.62
CA GLY A 137 7.93 10.61 -29.30
C GLY A 137 6.98 10.76 -28.12
N ALA A 138 5.69 11.01 -28.34
CA ALA A 138 4.66 11.10 -27.30
C ALA A 138 3.66 9.94 -27.38
N VAL A 139 3.01 9.61 -26.26
CA VAL A 139 1.94 8.61 -26.22
C VAL A 139 0.85 8.94 -27.25
N SER A 140 0.47 7.96 -28.04
CA SER A 140 -0.60 8.10 -29.04
C SER A 140 -1.67 7.01 -28.94
N THR A 141 -1.28 5.81 -28.50
CA THR A 141 -2.18 4.65 -28.49
C THR A 141 -1.80 3.69 -27.38
N VAL A 142 -2.79 3.17 -26.66
CA VAL A 142 -2.65 2.02 -25.77
C VAL A 142 -3.07 0.76 -26.49
N ILE A 143 -2.21 -0.23 -26.55
CA ILE A 143 -2.46 -1.52 -27.20
C ILE A 143 -2.90 -2.53 -26.15
N THR A 144 -4.06 -3.13 -26.38
CA THR A 144 -4.62 -4.18 -25.52
C THR A 144 -4.74 -5.50 -26.29
N GLU A 145 -5.00 -6.58 -25.60
CA GLU A 145 -5.31 -7.88 -26.20
C GLU A 145 -6.60 -7.85 -27.06
N LYS A 146 -7.45 -6.83 -26.88
CA LYS A 146 -8.76 -6.71 -27.56
C LYS A 146 -8.78 -5.61 -28.62
N GLY A 147 -7.68 -4.93 -28.85
CA GLY A 147 -7.57 -3.85 -29.80
C GLY A 147 -6.83 -2.64 -29.24
N SER A 148 -6.82 -1.57 -30.00
CA SER A 148 -6.10 -0.33 -29.70
C SER A 148 -7.04 0.79 -29.26
N LEU A 149 -6.53 1.65 -28.37
CA LEU A 149 -7.24 2.82 -27.83
C LEU A 149 -6.37 4.05 -28.08
N ASN A 150 -6.82 4.94 -28.97
CA ASN A 150 -6.12 6.21 -29.19
C ASN A 150 -6.27 7.12 -27.97
N CYS A 151 -5.18 7.67 -27.52
CA CYS A 151 -5.14 8.58 -26.38
C CYS A 151 -3.91 9.49 -26.45
N SER A 152 -4.00 10.67 -25.86
CA SER A 152 -2.86 11.58 -25.67
C SER A 152 -2.14 11.39 -24.35
N SER A 153 -2.74 10.65 -23.42
CA SER A 153 -2.17 10.39 -22.11
C SER A 153 -2.57 9.01 -21.59
N ALA A 154 -1.66 8.38 -20.86
CA ALA A 154 -1.89 7.10 -20.18
C ALA A 154 -1.32 7.15 -18.75
N VAL A 155 -2.01 6.54 -17.80
CA VAL A 155 -1.53 6.38 -16.41
C VAL A 155 -1.26 4.91 -16.15
N LEU A 156 -0.01 4.56 -15.88
CA LEU A 156 0.38 3.22 -15.44
C LEU A 156 0.18 3.08 -13.93
N ALA A 157 -0.86 2.36 -13.55
CA ALA A 157 -1.21 2.04 -12.16
C ALA A 157 -1.17 0.51 -11.93
N GLY A 158 -0.16 -0.16 -12.50
CA GLY A 158 -0.05 -1.63 -12.56
C GLY A 158 0.45 -2.31 -11.28
N GLY A 159 0.74 -1.55 -10.20
CA GLY A 159 1.28 -2.12 -8.96
C GLY A 159 2.55 -2.91 -9.22
N VAL A 160 2.63 -4.15 -8.76
CA VAL A 160 3.83 -5.01 -8.91
C VAL A 160 4.22 -5.32 -10.36
N TRP A 161 3.32 -5.14 -11.32
CA TRP A 161 3.63 -5.31 -12.75
C TRP A 161 4.24 -4.07 -13.41
N SER A 162 4.21 -2.92 -12.71
CA SER A 162 4.66 -1.65 -13.32
C SER A 162 6.12 -1.67 -13.75
N SER A 163 7.02 -2.30 -12.96
CA SER A 163 8.43 -2.43 -13.33
C SER A 163 8.64 -3.24 -14.61
N LEU A 164 7.87 -4.32 -14.78
CA LEU A 164 7.90 -5.14 -16.00
C LEU A 164 7.34 -4.37 -17.21
N PHE A 165 6.23 -3.65 -17.02
CA PHE A 165 5.65 -2.82 -18.06
C PHE A 165 6.61 -1.70 -18.50
N CYS A 166 7.21 -1.00 -17.54
CA CYS A 166 8.24 0.01 -17.78
C CYS A 166 9.44 -0.54 -18.58
N ARG A 167 9.86 -1.77 -18.24
CA ARG A 167 10.97 -2.43 -18.94
C ARG A 167 10.70 -2.64 -20.43
N ASN A 168 9.45 -2.93 -20.82
CA ASN A 168 9.05 -3.04 -22.22
C ASN A 168 9.11 -1.70 -22.97
N LEU A 169 9.10 -0.59 -22.23
CA LEU A 169 9.20 0.79 -22.73
C LEU A 169 10.61 1.39 -22.56
N ASP A 170 11.63 0.58 -22.28
CA ASP A 170 13.00 1.03 -21.96
C ASP A 170 13.11 1.96 -20.73
N LEU A 171 12.11 1.95 -19.87
CA LEU A 171 12.10 2.69 -18.62
C LEU A 171 12.58 1.82 -17.45
N THR A 172 13.35 2.39 -16.55
CA THR A 172 13.86 1.70 -15.36
C THR A 172 13.09 2.16 -14.12
N LEU A 173 12.09 1.38 -13.71
CA LEU A 173 11.37 1.57 -12.45
C LEU A 173 11.91 0.58 -11.42
N PRO A 174 12.70 1.03 -10.41
CA PRO A 174 13.20 0.14 -9.37
C PRO A 174 12.07 -0.23 -8.42
N GLN A 175 11.67 -1.49 -8.47
CA GLN A 175 10.56 -2.04 -7.71
C GLN A 175 10.88 -3.48 -7.32
N LEU A 176 10.70 -3.81 -6.05
CA LEU A 176 10.77 -5.16 -5.50
C LEU A 176 9.47 -5.54 -4.84
N SER A 177 9.32 -6.81 -4.52
CA SER A 177 8.08 -7.31 -3.91
C SER A 177 8.35 -7.94 -2.55
N VAL A 178 7.49 -7.65 -1.59
CA VAL A 178 7.41 -8.36 -0.31
C VAL A 178 6.05 -9.01 -0.14
N ILE A 179 6.01 -10.16 0.54
CA ILE A 179 4.76 -10.86 0.82
C ILE A 179 4.21 -10.37 2.16
N SER A 180 2.95 -9.96 2.15
CA SER A 180 2.18 -9.67 3.37
C SER A 180 0.97 -10.58 3.46
N SER A 181 0.72 -11.13 4.64
CA SER A 181 -0.36 -12.08 4.91
C SER A 181 -1.41 -11.49 5.82
N VAL A 182 -2.66 -11.78 5.52
CA VAL A 182 -3.82 -11.32 6.28
C VAL A 182 -4.75 -12.50 6.52
N LEU A 183 -5.33 -12.55 7.71
CA LEU A 183 -6.49 -13.39 7.97
C LEU A 183 -7.71 -12.52 8.30
N ARG A 184 -8.89 -13.05 8.03
CA ARG A 184 -10.15 -12.53 8.53
C ARG A 184 -10.83 -13.54 9.43
N THR A 185 -11.44 -13.06 10.51
CA THR A 185 -12.21 -13.91 11.41
C THR A 185 -13.68 -13.98 10.98
N ARG A 186 -14.41 -14.96 11.53
CA ARG A 186 -15.88 -14.87 11.63
C ARG A 186 -16.27 -13.70 12.54
N PRO A 187 -17.54 -13.25 12.53
CA PRO A 187 -18.01 -12.22 13.45
C PRO A 187 -17.67 -12.56 14.91
N MET A 188 -17.23 -11.54 15.64
CA MET A 188 -16.86 -11.60 17.04
C MET A 188 -17.52 -10.36 17.71
N PRO A 189 -18.72 -10.52 18.27
CA PRO A 189 -19.42 -9.41 18.93
C PRO A 189 -18.62 -8.90 20.15
N ASP A 190 -18.91 -7.70 20.56
CA ASP A 190 -18.38 -7.07 21.80
C ASP A 190 -16.85 -6.84 21.84
N GLY A 191 -16.19 -6.97 20.70
CA GLY A 191 -14.76 -6.70 20.61
C GLY A 191 -14.43 -5.25 20.25
N PRO A 192 -13.13 -4.89 20.33
CA PRO A 192 -12.67 -3.51 20.16
C PRO A 192 -13.02 -2.91 18.80
N GLU A 193 -13.50 -1.67 18.82
CA GLU A 193 -13.78 -0.89 17.60
C GLU A 193 -12.53 -0.22 17.03
N LEU A 194 -11.61 0.15 17.92
CA LEU A 194 -10.36 0.80 17.60
C LEU A 194 -9.48 -0.12 16.74
N SER A 195 -8.83 0.43 15.73
CA SER A 195 -7.79 -0.30 15.00
C SER A 195 -6.48 -0.23 15.76
N ALA A 196 -5.80 -1.35 15.93
CA ALA A 196 -4.62 -1.41 16.78
C ALA A 196 -3.45 -2.16 16.13
N SER A 197 -2.24 -1.73 16.49
CA SER A 197 -0.99 -2.42 16.20
C SER A 197 -0.15 -2.52 17.46
N GLY A 198 0.50 -3.66 17.63
CA GLY A 198 1.48 -3.91 18.66
C GLY A 198 2.50 -4.94 18.18
N PRO A 199 3.48 -5.30 19.02
CA PRO A 199 4.48 -6.30 18.65
C PRO A 199 3.85 -7.64 18.28
N GLY A 200 4.05 -8.04 17.01
CA GLY A 200 3.58 -9.32 16.48
C GLY A 200 2.15 -9.33 15.93
N PHE A 201 1.39 -8.25 16.06
CA PHE A 201 0.02 -8.21 15.54
C PHE A 201 -0.42 -6.80 15.12
N SER A 202 -1.36 -6.76 14.21
CA SER A 202 -2.22 -5.61 13.92
C SER A 202 -3.62 -6.12 13.59
N PHE A 203 -4.64 -5.37 14.01
CA PHE A 203 -6.03 -5.71 13.69
C PHE A 203 -6.89 -4.48 13.43
N ARG A 204 -7.95 -4.70 12.70
CA ARG A 204 -9.10 -3.78 12.57
C ARG A 204 -10.41 -4.56 12.58
N LYS A 205 -11.46 -3.97 13.13
CA LYS A 205 -12.82 -4.51 13.02
C LYS A 205 -13.35 -4.33 11.60
N ARG A 206 -14.16 -5.25 11.13
CA ARG A 206 -14.83 -5.25 9.83
C ARG A 206 -16.31 -4.89 10.00
N MET A 207 -16.96 -4.47 8.92
CA MET A 207 -18.40 -4.19 8.94
C MET A 207 -19.25 -5.44 9.21
N ASP A 208 -18.73 -6.65 8.88
CA ASP A 208 -19.40 -7.91 9.18
C ASP A 208 -19.25 -8.35 10.66
N GLY A 209 -18.66 -7.51 11.50
CA GLY A 209 -18.41 -7.79 12.92
C GLY A 209 -17.20 -8.68 13.17
N GLY A 210 -16.51 -9.18 12.15
CA GLY A 210 -15.23 -9.88 12.27
C GLY A 210 -14.04 -8.93 12.28
N TYR A 211 -12.83 -9.50 12.28
CA TYR A 211 -11.59 -8.75 12.23
C TYR A 211 -10.75 -9.13 11.02
N SER A 212 -10.04 -8.15 10.45
CA SER A 212 -8.86 -8.38 9.63
C SER A 212 -7.63 -8.26 10.51
N ILE A 213 -6.75 -9.25 10.45
CA ILE A 213 -5.59 -9.38 11.32
C ILE A 213 -4.35 -9.64 10.44
N ALA A 214 -3.25 -8.95 10.72
CA ALA A 214 -1.97 -9.10 10.04
C ALA A 214 -0.81 -9.08 11.03
N GLU A 215 0.36 -9.55 10.61
CA GLU A 215 1.60 -9.45 11.39
C GLU A 215 2.10 -8.00 11.38
N SER A 216 2.54 -7.51 12.53
CA SER A 216 3.21 -6.23 12.69
C SER A 216 4.55 -6.43 13.36
N ARG A 217 5.57 -5.66 12.97
CA ARG A 217 6.95 -5.77 13.49
C ARG A 217 7.53 -7.19 13.43
N GLY A 218 6.97 -8.02 12.55
CA GLY A 218 7.45 -9.37 12.30
C GLY A 218 8.42 -9.44 11.13
N PRO A 219 8.81 -10.65 10.72
CA PRO A 219 9.67 -10.85 9.57
C PRO A 219 9.07 -10.32 8.27
N THR A 220 9.78 -9.41 7.60
CA THR A 220 9.46 -8.97 6.24
C THR A 220 9.98 -9.98 5.23
N ILE A 221 9.10 -10.73 4.60
CA ILE A 221 9.47 -11.77 3.63
C ILE A 221 9.63 -11.13 2.25
N ALA A 222 10.89 -10.97 1.83
CA ALA A 222 11.24 -10.45 0.52
C ALA A 222 11.48 -11.61 -0.46
N GLU A 223 10.71 -11.65 -1.54
CA GLU A 223 10.94 -12.62 -2.61
C GLU A 223 12.20 -12.26 -3.38
N ILE A 224 13.13 -13.23 -3.47
CA ILE A 224 14.29 -13.11 -4.36
C ILE A 224 13.81 -13.39 -5.78
N VAL A 225 13.88 -12.38 -6.61
CA VAL A 225 13.50 -12.38 -8.02
C VAL A 225 14.63 -11.77 -8.86
N PRO A 226 14.64 -11.90 -10.19
CA PRO A 226 15.68 -11.29 -11.02
C PRO A 226 15.90 -9.80 -10.78
N ASN A 227 14.83 -9.06 -10.49
CA ASN A 227 14.90 -7.64 -10.12
C ASN A 227 15.67 -7.39 -8.81
N SER A 228 15.74 -8.35 -7.88
CA SER A 228 16.54 -8.22 -6.65
C SER A 228 18.04 -8.03 -6.96
N PHE A 229 18.53 -8.67 -8.00
CA PHE A 229 19.90 -8.48 -8.47
C PHE A 229 20.06 -7.22 -9.32
N ARG A 230 19.10 -6.96 -10.21
CA ARG A 230 19.10 -5.77 -11.06
C ARG A 230 19.08 -4.47 -10.26
N PHE A 231 18.32 -4.43 -9.20
CA PHE A 231 18.11 -3.24 -8.35
C PHE A 231 18.79 -3.33 -6.98
N GLY A 232 19.57 -4.38 -6.71
CA GLY A 232 20.18 -4.61 -5.39
C GLY A 232 20.94 -3.41 -4.86
N LYS A 233 21.71 -2.71 -5.72
CA LYS A 233 22.50 -1.55 -5.31
C LYS A 233 21.60 -0.39 -4.79
N ILE A 234 20.51 -0.07 -5.47
CA ILE A 234 19.63 1.05 -5.09
C ILE A 234 18.75 0.68 -3.88
N PHE A 235 18.49 -0.62 -3.65
CA PHE A 235 17.76 -1.09 -2.48
C PHE A 235 18.63 -1.35 -1.25
N LEU A 236 19.95 -1.27 -1.37
CA LEU A 236 20.87 -1.56 -0.26
C LEU A 236 20.60 -0.70 0.99
N PRO A 237 20.30 0.63 0.89
CA PRO A 237 19.97 1.44 2.07
C PRO A 237 18.73 0.91 2.81
N LEU A 238 17.66 0.58 2.08
CA LEU A 238 16.44 0.03 2.66
C LEU A 238 16.67 -1.37 3.27
N ALA A 239 17.40 -2.24 2.57
CA ALA A 239 17.74 -3.58 3.06
C ALA A 239 18.60 -3.52 4.33
N TRP A 240 19.53 -2.58 4.40
CA TRP A 240 20.35 -2.36 5.60
C TRP A 240 19.52 -1.88 6.79
N LEU A 241 18.61 -0.95 6.56
CA LEU A 241 17.72 -0.42 7.59
C LEU A 241 16.77 -1.52 8.10
N ALA A 242 16.25 -2.34 7.21
CA ALA A 242 15.33 -3.43 7.53
C ALA A 242 16.03 -4.77 7.93
N ARG A 243 17.36 -4.84 7.97
CA ARG A 243 18.13 -6.09 8.06
C ARG A 243 17.75 -7.03 9.21
N GLN A 244 17.30 -6.50 10.32
CA GLN A 244 16.89 -7.30 11.49
C GLN A 244 15.60 -8.08 11.22
N HIS A 245 14.70 -7.52 10.41
CA HIS A 245 13.40 -8.09 10.09
C HIS A 245 13.35 -8.71 8.70
N LEU A 246 14.29 -8.38 7.81
CA LEU A 246 14.31 -8.87 6.44
C LEU A 246 14.62 -10.38 6.40
N ARG A 247 13.76 -11.14 5.74
CA ARG A 247 13.93 -12.58 5.49
C ARG A 247 13.81 -12.85 4.00
N PRO A 248 14.94 -12.94 3.29
CA PRO A 248 14.95 -13.31 1.88
C PRO A 248 14.38 -14.71 1.68
N ARG A 249 13.50 -14.87 0.69
CA ARG A 249 12.90 -16.15 0.31
C ARG A 249 13.16 -16.40 -1.17
N LEU A 250 13.75 -17.55 -1.47
CA LEU A 250 13.85 -18.05 -2.83
C LEU A 250 12.68 -19.03 -3.06
N SER A 251 11.87 -18.78 -4.07
CA SER A 251 10.74 -19.62 -4.46
C SER A 251 10.77 -19.91 -5.96
N SER A 252 9.81 -20.71 -6.44
CA SER A 252 9.62 -20.98 -7.87
C SER A 252 9.44 -19.69 -8.68
N ARG A 253 8.93 -18.65 -8.05
CA ARG A 253 8.75 -17.34 -8.64
C ARG A 253 10.02 -16.76 -9.26
N PHE A 254 11.19 -17.06 -8.70
CA PHE A 254 12.45 -16.66 -9.32
C PHE A 254 12.60 -17.22 -10.75
N LEU A 255 12.30 -18.51 -10.92
CA LEU A 255 12.38 -19.17 -12.22
C LEU A 255 11.26 -18.69 -13.16
N ASP A 256 10.07 -18.44 -12.64
CA ASP A 256 8.94 -17.95 -13.40
C ASP A 256 9.24 -16.55 -13.96
N GLU A 257 9.75 -15.64 -13.12
CA GLU A 257 10.16 -14.30 -13.56
C GLU A 257 11.46 -14.31 -14.43
N TRP A 258 12.36 -15.26 -14.17
CA TRP A 258 13.56 -15.41 -15.01
C TRP A 258 13.21 -15.81 -16.44
N ARG A 259 12.25 -16.70 -16.60
CA ARG A 259 11.77 -17.16 -17.92
C ARG A 259 10.86 -16.15 -18.61
N GLN A 260 10.37 -15.19 -17.87
CA GLN A 260 9.45 -14.18 -18.41
C GLN A 260 10.22 -13.24 -19.35
N PRO A 261 9.71 -13.03 -20.58
CA PRO A 261 10.37 -12.12 -21.50
C PRO A 261 10.40 -10.71 -20.92
N GLY A 262 11.56 -10.07 -20.99
CA GLY A 262 11.70 -8.68 -20.55
C GLY A 262 11.14 -7.67 -21.57
N ARG A 263 10.92 -8.14 -22.81
CA ARG A 263 10.31 -7.41 -23.90
C ARG A 263 9.43 -8.35 -24.70
N TRP A 264 8.35 -7.83 -25.24
CA TRP A 264 7.42 -8.55 -26.10
C TRP A 264 6.88 -7.61 -27.17
N PRO A 265 6.52 -8.12 -28.37
CA PRO A 265 5.89 -7.36 -29.41
C PRO A 265 4.44 -7.02 -29.03
N LEU A 266 3.93 -5.88 -29.49
CA LEU A 266 2.58 -5.41 -29.12
C LEU A 266 1.45 -6.20 -29.82
N ASP A 267 1.75 -6.89 -30.89
CA ASP A 267 0.84 -7.81 -31.59
C ASP A 267 0.86 -9.25 -31.03
N GLY A 268 1.82 -9.56 -30.13
CA GLY A 268 1.95 -10.85 -29.48
C GLY A 268 1.30 -10.93 -28.10
N ILE A 269 1.29 -12.14 -27.53
CA ILE A 269 0.80 -12.37 -26.16
C ILE A 269 1.78 -11.75 -25.16
N SER A 270 1.26 -10.94 -24.27
CA SER A 270 2.03 -10.29 -23.22
C SER A 270 2.12 -11.16 -21.95
N PRO A 271 3.09 -10.92 -21.07
CA PRO A 271 3.14 -11.53 -19.75
C PRO A 271 1.88 -11.32 -18.91
N PHE A 272 1.16 -10.23 -19.13
CA PHE A 272 -0.06 -9.87 -18.40
C PHE A 272 -1.29 -10.67 -18.83
N GLU A 273 -1.27 -11.23 -20.04
CA GLU A 273 -2.25 -12.20 -20.50
C GLU A 273 -1.96 -13.59 -19.95
N MET A 274 -0.68 -13.96 -19.85
CA MET A 274 -0.24 -15.24 -19.29
C MET A 274 -0.52 -15.34 -17.79
N THR A 275 -0.30 -14.23 -17.05
CA THR A 275 -0.53 -14.17 -15.60
C THR A 275 -1.40 -12.96 -15.26
N ARG A 276 -2.71 -13.15 -15.22
CA ARG A 276 -3.68 -12.06 -14.97
C ARG A 276 -3.81 -11.71 -13.50
N THR A 277 -3.50 -12.64 -12.61
CA THR A 277 -3.64 -12.47 -11.16
C THR A 277 -2.46 -13.09 -10.45
N LEU A 278 -1.86 -12.33 -9.52
CA LEU A 278 -0.86 -12.83 -8.59
C LEU A 278 -1.56 -13.15 -7.28
N ASP A 279 -1.59 -14.43 -6.92
CA ASP A 279 -2.27 -14.94 -5.73
C ASP A 279 -1.33 -15.82 -4.90
N PRO A 280 -0.31 -15.22 -4.24
CA PRO A 280 0.58 -15.97 -3.39
C PRO A 280 -0.15 -16.49 -2.18
N GLU A 281 0.21 -17.70 -1.75
CA GLU A 281 -0.26 -18.22 -0.48
C GLU A 281 0.50 -17.58 0.69
N PRO A 282 -0.15 -17.45 1.86
CA PRO A 282 0.53 -17.05 3.08
C PRO A 282 1.71 -17.97 3.38
N PRO A 283 2.92 -17.45 3.64
CA PRO A 283 4.05 -18.27 4.04
C PRO A 283 3.73 -19.07 5.31
N PRO A 284 4.21 -20.32 5.41
CA PRO A 284 3.91 -21.18 6.56
C PRO A 284 4.25 -20.54 7.91
N GLY A 285 3.37 -20.71 8.89
CA GLY A 285 3.57 -20.26 10.27
C GLY A 285 3.35 -18.77 10.54
N VAL A 286 3.22 -17.91 9.52
CA VAL A 286 2.98 -16.46 9.72
C VAL A 286 1.67 -16.23 10.47
N LEU A 287 0.59 -16.77 9.95
CA LEU A 287 -0.74 -16.57 10.52
C LEU A 287 -0.90 -17.19 11.92
N ASP A 288 -0.21 -18.31 12.17
CA ASP A 288 -0.20 -18.94 13.51
C ASP A 288 0.57 -18.08 14.53
N ARG A 289 1.69 -17.48 14.14
CA ARG A 289 2.42 -16.54 15.01
C ARG A 289 1.56 -15.35 15.38
N VAL A 290 0.92 -14.73 14.38
CA VAL A 290 0.03 -13.58 14.59
C VAL A 290 -1.11 -13.93 15.53
N ARG A 291 -1.78 -15.07 15.31
CA ARG A 291 -2.87 -15.53 16.15
C ARG A 291 -2.42 -15.73 17.59
N LYS A 292 -1.28 -16.41 17.78
CA LYS A 292 -0.71 -16.66 19.13
C LYS A 292 -0.33 -15.35 19.83
N SER A 293 0.34 -14.44 19.13
CA SER A 293 0.74 -13.14 19.69
C SER A 293 -0.48 -12.32 20.09
N LEU A 294 -1.49 -12.28 19.25
CA LEU A 294 -2.72 -11.52 19.51
C LEU A 294 -3.52 -12.11 20.67
N ALA A 295 -3.73 -13.43 20.70
CA ALA A 295 -4.43 -14.11 21.79
C ALA A 295 -3.70 -13.99 23.13
N ALA A 296 -2.36 -14.10 23.13
CA ALA A 296 -1.57 -13.89 24.32
C ALA A 296 -1.64 -12.46 24.87
N THR A 297 -1.88 -11.46 24.00
CA THR A 297 -1.99 -10.06 24.38
C THR A 297 -3.42 -9.68 24.76
N PHE A 298 -4.40 -10.15 23.99
CA PHE A 298 -5.83 -9.89 24.18
C PHE A 298 -6.59 -11.21 24.20
N PRO A 299 -6.92 -11.78 25.38
CA PRO A 299 -7.63 -13.05 25.50
C PRO A 299 -8.97 -13.11 24.76
N PHE A 300 -9.59 -11.98 24.48
CA PHE A 300 -10.77 -11.87 23.63
C PHE A 300 -10.58 -12.61 22.28
N PHE A 301 -9.36 -12.60 21.73
CA PHE A 301 -9.06 -13.25 20.45
C PHE A 301 -8.67 -14.74 20.58
N ASP A 302 -8.62 -15.29 21.76
CA ASP A 302 -8.25 -16.71 21.95
C ASP A 302 -9.20 -17.67 21.19
N GLN A 303 -10.48 -17.37 21.21
CA GLN A 303 -11.52 -18.15 20.53
C GLN A 303 -11.81 -17.73 19.08
N LEU A 304 -10.94 -16.92 18.47
CA LEU A 304 -11.15 -16.49 17.09
C LEU A 304 -11.26 -17.70 16.13
N LYS A 305 -12.22 -17.63 15.21
CA LYS A 305 -12.38 -18.60 14.13
C LYS A 305 -12.03 -17.93 12.81
N ILE A 306 -11.03 -18.48 12.12
CA ILE A 306 -10.62 -17.96 10.80
C ILE A 306 -11.73 -18.25 9.78
N ALA A 307 -12.16 -17.22 9.08
CA ALA A 307 -13.10 -17.31 7.97
C ALA A 307 -12.39 -17.40 6.62
N ALA A 308 -11.26 -16.73 6.46
CA ALA A 308 -10.40 -16.83 5.30
C ALA A 308 -9.01 -16.27 5.60
N SER A 309 -8.03 -16.64 4.79
CA SER A 309 -6.69 -16.08 4.80
C SER A 309 -6.19 -15.89 3.37
N TRP A 310 -5.30 -14.93 3.17
CA TRP A 310 -4.68 -14.66 1.89
C TRP A 310 -3.33 -13.98 2.08
N ALA A 311 -2.52 -13.97 1.05
CA ALA A 311 -1.38 -13.09 0.98
C ALA A 311 -1.48 -12.16 -0.23
N GLY A 312 -0.67 -11.13 -0.24
CA GLY A 312 -0.54 -10.18 -1.34
C GLY A 312 0.91 -9.77 -1.51
N LEU A 313 1.24 -9.36 -2.72
CA LEU A 313 2.52 -8.77 -3.03
C LEU A 313 2.43 -7.26 -2.85
N ILE A 314 3.30 -6.73 -2.03
CA ILE A 314 3.50 -5.30 -1.85
C ILE A 314 4.62 -4.88 -2.80
N ASP A 315 4.35 -3.90 -3.63
CA ASP A 315 5.30 -3.25 -4.52
C ASP A 315 6.12 -2.20 -3.75
N ALA A 316 7.34 -2.53 -3.40
CA ALA A 316 8.23 -1.64 -2.67
C ALA A 316 9.14 -0.86 -3.62
N THR A 317 9.22 0.46 -3.41
CA THR A 317 10.23 1.34 -3.99
C THR A 317 11.45 1.45 -3.08
N PRO A 318 12.63 1.89 -3.58
CA PRO A 318 13.84 1.95 -2.76
C PRO A 318 13.77 2.85 -1.54
N ASP A 319 12.92 3.88 -1.58
CA ASP A 319 12.69 4.84 -0.49
C ASP A 319 11.34 4.65 0.20
N ALA A 320 10.59 3.62 -0.18
CA ALA A 320 9.23 3.30 0.28
C ALA A 320 8.17 4.37 -0.03
N ILE A 321 8.49 5.38 -0.87
CA ILE A 321 7.58 6.46 -1.30
C ILE A 321 6.98 6.11 -2.67
N PRO A 322 5.68 6.36 -2.93
CA PRO A 322 5.08 6.09 -4.22
C PRO A 322 5.68 6.94 -5.34
N VAL A 323 5.49 6.49 -6.57
CA VAL A 323 5.73 7.27 -7.78
C VAL A 323 4.38 7.76 -8.30
N ILE A 324 4.21 9.08 -8.33
CA ILE A 324 3.02 9.74 -8.91
C ILE A 324 3.55 10.92 -9.72
N SER A 325 3.86 10.69 -10.98
CA SER A 325 4.47 11.72 -11.83
C SER A 325 4.34 11.44 -13.31
N ALA A 326 4.55 12.46 -14.13
CA ALA A 326 4.87 12.28 -15.55
C ALA A 326 6.20 11.52 -15.72
N VAL A 327 6.38 10.91 -16.89
CA VAL A 327 7.64 10.33 -17.37
C VAL A 327 8.28 11.32 -18.34
N ASP A 328 9.31 12.01 -17.91
CA ASP A 328 9.93 13.12 -18.66
C ASP A 328 10.43 12.69 -20.06
N THR A 329 10.89 11.43 -20.16
CA THR A 329 11.41 10.85 -21.42
C THR A 329 10.34 10.29 -22.33
N LEU A 330 9.08 10.23 -21.90
CA LEU A 330 7.94 9.73 -22.68
C LEU A 330 6.69 10.60 -22.42
N PRO A 331 6.59 11.75 -23.07
CA PRO A 331 5.46 12.66 -22.94
C PRO A 331 4.10 11.96 -23.12
N GLY A 332 3.16 12.25 -22.23
CA GLY A 332 1.86 11.60 -22.19
C GLY A 332 1.80 10.33 -21.31
N LEU A 333 2.94 9.78 -20.88
CA LEU A 333 2.93 8.70 -19.89
C LEU A 333 3.07 9.26 -18.47
N PHE A 334 2.20 8.77 -17.58
CA PHE A 334 2.23 9.05 -16.16
C PHE A 334 2.31 7.74 -15.36
N LEU A 335 2.92 7.77 -14.21
CA LEU A 335 2.99 6.64 -13.28
C LEU A 335 2.20 6.95 -12.01
N ALA A 336 1.48 5.97 -11.49
CA ALA A 336 0.84 5.99 -10.17
C ALA A 336 1.02 4.61 -9.52
N THR A 337 2.20 4.33 -8.96
CA THR A 337 2.62 2.98 -8.55
C THR A 337 3.65 3.02 -7.41
N GLY A 338 4.09 1.86 -6.92
CA GLY A 338 5.13 1.79 -5.91
C GLY A 338 4.67 2.22 -4.51
N PHE A 339 3.42 1.96 -4.18
CA PHE A 339 2.81 2.44 -2.93
C PHE A 339 3.31 1.75 -1.65
N SER A 340 4.21 0.80 -1.73
CA SER A 340 4.92 0.19 -0.60
C SER A 340 4.01 -0.29 0.56
N GLY A 341 2.81 -0.78 0.23
CA GLY A 341 1.79 -1.23 1.19
C GLY A 341 0.84 -0.13 1.68
N HIS A 342 1.01 1.10 1.27
CA HIS A 342 0.26 2.27 1.72
C HIS A 342 -0.93 2.65 0.81
N GLY A 343 -1.02 2.06 -0.38
CA GLY A 343 -1.88 2.50 -1.48
C GLY A 343 -3.36 2.60 -1.18
N PHE A 344 -3.91 1.83 -0.23
CA PHE A 344 -5.34 1.90 0.07
C PHE A 344 -5.71 3.20 0.78
N GLY A 345 -5.05 3.51 1.89
CA GLY A 345 -5.32 4.71 2.66
C GLY A 345 -5.06 5.99 1.87
N ILE A 346 -3.94 6.04 1.16
CA ILE A 346 -3.48 7.20 0.39
C ILE A 346 -4.14 7.32 -1.00
N GLY A 347 -4.82 6.26 -1.45
CA GLY A 347 -5.34 6.11 -2.81
C GLY A 347 -6.23 7.24 -3.32
N PRO A 348 -7.19 7.75 -2.54
CA PRO A 348 -8.04 8.86 -2.99
C PRO A 348 -7.25 10.12 -3.38
N ALA A 349 -6.33 10.57 -2.53
CA ALA A 349 -5.51 11.75 -2.84
C ALA A 349 -4.46 11.46 -3.92
N ALA A 350 -3.90 10.24 -3.94
CA ALA A 350 -2.99 9.82 -5.00
C ALA A 350 -3.68 9.82 -6.38
N GLY A 351 -4.92 9.36 -6.43
CA GLY A 351 -5.74 9.41 -7.66
C GLY A 351 -6.07 10.84 -8.09
N GLN A 352 -6.37 11.73 -7.13
CA GLN A 352 -6.58 13.15 -7.42
C GLN A 352 -5.29 13.81 -7.94
N LEU A 353 -4.15 13.58 -7.27
CA LEU A 353 -2.86 14.11 -7.72
C LEU A 353 -2.50 13.62 -9.14
N ALA A 354 -2.70 12.33 -9.42
CA ALA A 354 -2.48 11.79 -10.75
C ALA A 354 -3.40 12.44 -11.80
N ALA A 355 -4.66 12.68 -11.46
CA ALA A 355 -5.60 13.37 -12.34
C ALA A 355 -5.19 14.83 -12.60
N ASP A 356 -4.77 15.56 -11.56
CA ASP A 356 -4.29 16.95 -11.68
C ASP A 356 -3.08 17.03 -12.64
N LEU A 357 -2.13 16.11 -12.49
CA LEU A 357 -0.94 16.05 -13.36
C LEU A 357 -1.31 15.73 -14.80
N VAL A 358 -2.23 14.79 -15.04
CA VAL A 358 -2.67 14.40 -16.40
C VAL A 358 -3.42 15.52 -17.09
N THR A 359 -4.24 16.26 -16.36
CA THR A 359 -5.08 17.32 -16.92
C THR A 359 -4.40 18.70 -16.93
N GLY A 360 -3.19 18.80 -16.36
CA GLY A 360 -2.46 20.07 -16.26
C GLY A 360 -3.07 21.04 -15.23
N ASN A 361 -3.89 20.55 -14.31
CA ASN A 361 -4.42 21.34 -13.21
C ASN A 361 -3.33 21.60 -12.15
N THR A 362 -3.53 22.62 -11.34
CA THR A 362 -2.66 22.83 -10.17
C THR A 362 -2.75 21.62 -9.25
N PRO A 363 -1.62 20.96 -8.96
CA PRO A 363 -1.63 19.77 -8.10
C PRO A 363 -2.16 20.09 -6.70
N LEU A 364 -2.94 19.17 -6.15
CA LEU A 364 -3.51 19.23 -4.81
C LEU A 364 -2.45 19.42 -3.72
N ILE A 365 -1.29 18.82 -3.90
CA ILE A 365 -0.11 18.90 -3.03
C ILE A 365 1.15 18.99 -3.88
N ASP A 366 2.28 19.31 -3.26
CA ASP A 366 3.59 19.28 -3.94
C ASP A 366 3.90 17.87 -4.50
N PRO A 367 4.01 17.68 -5.82
CA PRO A 367 4.32 16.40 -6.44
C PRO A 367 5.80 16.03 -6.38
N ALA A 368 6.69 16.97 -6.03
CA ALA A 368 8.13 16.77 -6.11
C ALA A 368 8.67 15.54 -5.37
N PRO A 369 8.18 15.17 -4.18
CA PRO A 369 8.61 13.94 -3.50
C PRO A 369 8.28 12.66 -4.27
N PHE A 370 7.26 12.67 -5.13
CA PHE A 370 6.71 11.50 -5.82
C PHE A 370 7.21 11.36 -7.26
N ARG A 371 8.13 12.24 -7.71
CA ARG A 371 8.63 12.22 -9.09
C ARG A 371 9.40 10.94 -9.40
N PHE A 372 9.22 10.44 -10.63
CA PHE A 372 9.90 9.24 -11.12
C PHE A 372 11.41 9.46 -11.30
N SER A 373 11.80 10.65 -11.78
CA SER A 373 13.19 11.03 -12.06
C SER A 373 14.10 10.97 -10.82
N ARG A 374 13.55 10.97 -9.59
CA ARG A 374 14.34 10.85 -8.35
C ARG A 374 15.21 9.59 -8.28
N PHE A 375 14.89 8.55 -9.07
CA PHE A 375 15.70 7.34 -9.13
C PHE A 375 16.88 7.43 -10.11
N SER A 376 16.97 8.51 -10.91
CA SER A 376 17.99 8.70 -11.96
C SER A 376 18.65 10.07 -11.97
N ASP A 377 18.11 11.06 -11.28
CA ASP A 377 18.58 12.46 -11.26
C ASP A 377 19.69 12.75 -10.23
N GLY A 378 20.18 11.72 -9.54
CA GLY A 378 21.19 11.85 -8.49
C GLY A 378 20.64 12.18 -7.11
N THR A 379 19.31 12.26 -6.95
CA THR A 379 18.67 12.43 -5.64
C THR A 379 19.05 11.28 -4.69
N PRO A 380 19.54 11.58 -3.48
CA PRO A 380 19.86 10.54 -2.51
C PRO A 380 18.61 9.73 -2.12
N ILE A 381 18.67 8.42 -2.26
CA ILE A 381 17.62 7.51 -1.79
C ILE A 381 17.70 7.41 -0.26
N ARG A 382 16.71 7.94 0.40
CA ARG A 382 16.62 7.98 1.88
C ARG A 382 15.37 7.23 2.33
N PRO A 383 15.46 5.90 2.51
CA PRO A 383 14.33 5.17 3.07
C PRO A 383 14.10 5.56 4.53
N VAL A 384 12.84 5.71 4.90
CA VAL A 384 12.41 5.81 6.28
C VAL A 384 11.56 4.58 6.55
N VAL A 385 12.03 3.71 7.44
CA VAL A 385 11.15 2.68 8.00
C VAL A 385 10.31 3.39 9.04
N ALA A 386 9.01 3.45 8.79
CA ALA A 386 8.09 3.94 9.79
C ALA A 386 8.28 3.11 11.07
N PRO A 387 8.53 3.75 12.20
CA PRO A 387 8.77 3.06 13.45
C PRO A 387 7.57 2.22 13.87
#